data_1c00002f14f5bd075e66a4f1426f7fa4
#
_entry.id   1c00002f14f5bd075e66a4f1426f7fa4
#
_cell.length_a   1.000
_cell.length_b   1.000
_cell.length_c   1.000
_cell.angle_alpha   90.00
_cell.angle_beta   90.00
_cell.angle_gamma   90.00
#
_symmetry.space_group_name_H-M   'P 1'
#
loop_
_entity.id
_entity.type
_entity.pdbx_description
1 polymer ?
#
loop_
_entity_poly.entity_id
_entity_poly.type
_entity_poly.pdbx_seq_one_letter_code
_entity_poly.pdbx_strand_id
1 'polypeptide(L)'
;MEMKKPDEATPVEGDSVNAGEAGPSRRDLLVQGSKVAAGIGVAALLGNLGNWALSYAAGKEPIKFGVLHSLSGTMAISEVSLRDTVLMAVEEINAKGGVMGRMIETVVVDPASNWDLFAEKAKQLLLQDKVAVVFGCWTSVSRKSVLPVFEKNNGLLFYPVQYEGEECSRNVFYTGAAPNQQAVPAVDYLMSKEGGGYTKFYLLGTDYVYPRTTNKILRAMLLAKKVPVDKIMEEYTPFHHQDYQTICGKIKKFAAGGGACVISTINGDSNVPFYKEFANQGLRAEDAPIMAFSVAEDELRGMDTSALVGHLAAWNYYQSVDTPQNKQFVANFKAYCKKNNLPDGDKRVTDDPIEAAYFGVYIVKQAMEKAGSTDVDKVRKAVYGSKFLAPGGEIMMDAANHHTYRPVLIGEILADGQFKTVSRSKGLVKPEPWSEYTNPDKGCDWIGHQGTYQK
;
A
#
# COMPACT_ATOMS: atom_id res chain seq x y z
N MET A 1 14.12 -49.88 -42.88
CA MET A 1 15.54 -49.84 -42.61
C MET A 1 15.71 -49.52 -41.15
N GLU A 2 15.78 -50.59 -40.47
CA GLU A 2 16.31 -51.04 -39.18
C GLU A 2 16.59 -50.02 -38.09
N MET A 3 15.86 -50.22 -37.01
CA MET A 3 16.13 -49.65 -35.70
C MET A 3 17.32 -50.39 -35.05
N LYS A 4 18.29 -49.64 -34.51
CA LYS A 4 19.31 -50.15 -33.58
C LYS A 4 18.93 -49.78 -32.14
N LYS A 5 18.84 -50.80 -31.27
CA LYS A 5 18.74 -50.70 -29.81
C LYS A 5 20.10 -50.28 -29.23
N PRO A 6 20.14 -49.55 -28.11
CA PRO A 6 21.39 -49.36 -27.37
C PRO A 6 21.63 -50.51 -26.38
N ASP A 7 22.92 -50.76 -26.16
CA ASP A 7 23.50 -51.85 -25.38
C ASP A 7 23.32 -51.67 -23.85
N GLU A 8 23.29 -52.79 -23.17
CA GLU A 8 23.30 -52.95 -21.70
C GLU A 8 24.63 -52.50 -21.09
N ALA A 9 24.57 -51.73 -20.00
CA ALA A 9 25.73 -51.39 -19.17
C ALA A 9 25.73 -52.26 -17.91
N THR A 10 26.85 -52.89 -17.66
CA THR A 10 27.22 -53.73 -16.49
C THR A 10 27.21 -52.95 -15.17
N PRO A 11 26.94 -53.63 -14.03
CA PRO A 11 26.92 -52.99 -12.71
C PRO A 11 28.33 -52.80 -12.14
N VAL A 12 28.59 -51.62 -11.58
CA VAL A 12 29.77 -51.34 -10.76
C VAL A 12 29.38 -51.50 -9.28
N GLU A 13 30.21 -52.26 -8.55
CA GLU A 13 30.09 -52.58 -7.14
C GLU A 13 30.14 -51.31 -6.24
N GLY A 14 29.43 -51.45 -5.11
CA GLY A 14 29.19 -50.34 -4.18
C GLY A 14 30.38 -50.02 -3.32
N ASP A 15 30.44 -48.73 -2.99
CA ASP A 15 31.12 -48.23 -1.78
C ASP A 15 30.10 -47.83 -0.74
N SER A 16 30.28 -48.39 0.46
CA SER A 16 29.49 -48.16 1.64
C SER A 16 29.72 -46.71 2.14
N VAL A 17 28.70 -45.84 2.01
CA VAL A 17 28.70 -44.52 2.68
C VAL A 17 28.00 -44.64 4.00
N ASN A 18 28.73 -44.29 5.04
CA ASN A 18 28.32 -44.23 6.46
C ASN A 18 26.98 -43.50 6.65
N ALA A 19 26.14 -44.05 7.52
CA ALA A 19 24.93 -43.43 8.05
C ALA A 19 25.26 -42.06 8.67
N GLY A 20 24.83 -40.99 8.03
CA GLY A 20 24.88 -39.64 8.58
C GLY A 20 23.95 -39.51 9.79
N GLU A 21 24.48 -38.93 10.83
CA GLU A 21 23.80 -38.67 12.11
C GLU A 21 22.48 -37.93 11.89
N ALA A 22 21.43 -38.42 12.51
CA ALA A 22 20.14 -37.79 12.58
C ALA A 22 20.31 -36.41 13.28
N GLY A 23 19.89 -35.37 12.65
CA GLY A 23 19.89 -34.03 13.26
C GLY A 23 19.11 -34.00 14.56
N PRO A 24 19.44 -33.06 15.47
CA PRO A 24 18.91 -33.03 16.81
C PRO A 24 17.36 -33.01 16.84
N SER A 25 16.76 -33.82 17.69
CA SER A 25 15.32 -33.87 17.88
C SER A 25 14.81 -32.53 18.46
N ARG A 26 13.51 -32.24 18.30
CA ARG A 26 12.87 -31.05 18.89
C ARG A 26 13.09 -30.96 20.42
N ARG A 27 13.42 -32.04 21.06
CA ARG A 27 13.68 -32.12 22.50
C ARG A 27 15.13 -31.70 22.83
N ASP A 28 16.09 -31.95 21.93
CA ASP A 28 17.50 -31.60 22.11
C ASP A 28 17.76 -30.11 21.93
N LEU A 29 16.98 -29.44 21.07
CA LEU A 29 17.00 -27.98 20.90
C LEU A 29 16.52 -27.22 22.15
N LEU A 30 15.64 -27.81 22.96
CA LEU A 30 15.14 -27.19 24.20
C LEU A 30 16.14 -27.28 25.36
N VAL A 31 17.05 -28.25 25.33
CA VAL A 31 18.03 -28.49 26.43
C VAL A 31 19.35 -27.71 26.20
N GLN A 32 19.72 -27.41 24.96
CA GLN A 32 20.93 -26.62 24.65
C GLN A 32 20.76 -25.11 24.79
N GLY A 33 19.50 -24.59 24.83
CA GLY A 33 19.21 -23.15 24.97
C GLY A 33 19.57 -22.52 26.31
N SER A 34 20.03 -23.30 27.32
CA SER A 34 20.28 -22.79 28.68
C SER A 34 21.73 -22.46 29.01
N LYS A 35 22.69 -22.55 28.09
CA LYS A 35 24.10 -22.32 28.37
C LYS A 35 24.86 -21.61 27.24
N VAL A 36 24.45 -20.42 26.79
CA VAL A 36 25.41 -19.46 26.16
C VAL A 36 24.87 -18.02 26.31
N ALA A 37 25.43 -17.31 27.24
CA ALA A 37 25.34 -15.86 27.34
C ALA A 37 26.62 -15.25 26.78
N ALA A 38 26.59 -14.56 25.65
CA ALA A 38 27.41 -13.42 25.29
C ALA A 38 27.23 -12.99 23.83
N GLY A 39 26.78 -11.74 23.59
CA GLY A 39 26.82 -11.09 22.29
C GLY A 39 25.51 -10.40 21.87
N ILE A 40 25.57 -9.08 21.80
CA ILE A 40 24.38 -8.21 21.55
C ILE A 40 23.66 -8.48 20.20
N GLY A 41 24.33 -9.11 19.23
CA GLY A 41 23.74 -9.48 17.94
C GLY A 41 22.92 -10.79 17.95
N VAL A 42 23.13 -11.66 18.92
CA VAL A 42 22.43 -12.93 19.08
C VAL A 42 21.16 -12.75 19.91
N ALA A 43 21.10 -11.70 20.72
CA ALA A 43 19.97 -11.45 21.62
C ALA A 43 18.63 -11.19 20.90
N ALA A 44 18.63 -10.57 19.71
CA ALA A 44 17.37 -10.32 18.97
C ALA A 44 16.80 -11.59 18.32
N LEU A 45 17.66 -12.47 17.83
CA LEU A 45 17.22 -13.77 17.27
C LEU A 45 16.80 -14.72 18.39
N LEU A 46 17.52 -14.73 19.52
CA LEU A 46 17.16 -15.54 20.68
C LEU A 46 15.92 -14.99 21.40
N GLY A 47 15.71 -13.68 21.42
CA GLY A 47 14.50 -13.03 21.96
C GLY A 47 13.25 -13.45 21.23
N ASN A 48 13.29 -13.50 19.89
CA ASN A 48 12.15 -13.92 19.08
C ASN A 48 11.84 -15.42 19.28
N LEU A 49 12.86 -16.29 19.25
CA LEU A 49 12.72 -17.71 19.53
C LEU A 49 12.22 -17.96 20.97
N GLY A 50 12.71 -17.17 21.95
CA GLY A 50 12.25 -17.22 23.34
C GLY A 50 10.77 -16.88 23.47
N ASN A 51 10.29 -15.84 22.79
CA ASN A 51 8.87 -15.45 22.82
C ASN A 51 7.96 -16.49 22.16
N TRP A 52 8.39 -17.10 21.04
CA TRP A 52 7.67 -18.20 20.43
C TRP A 52 7.61 -19.40 21.37
N ALA A 53 8.72 -19.80 21.97
CA ALA A 53 8.79 -20.91 22.91
C ALA A 53 7.89 -20.70 24.14
N LEU A 54 7.89 -19.50 24.71
CA LEU A 54 7.02 -19.13 25.84
C LEU A 54 5.53 -19.14 25.44
N SER A 55 5.19 -18.66 24.26
CA SER A 55 3.82 -18.68 23.76
C SER A 55 3.31 -20.12 23.57
N TYR A 56 4.11 -20.98 22.95
CA TYR A 56 3.78 -22.39 22.78
C TYR A 56 3.75 -23.16 24.13
N ALA A 57 4.68 -22.88 25.03
CA ALA A 57 4.70 -23.49 26.37
C ALA A 57 3.46 -23.09 27.19
N ALA A 58 2.89 -21.91 26.93
CA ALA A 58 1.63 -21.44 27.52
C ALA A 58 0.38 -22.02 26.82
N GLY A 59 0.52 -22.90 25.83
CA GLY A 59 -0.56 -23.46 25.04
C GLY A 59 -1.34 -22.46 24.18
N LYS A 60 -0.72 -21.34 23.85
CA LYS A 60 -1.36 -20.27 23.07
C LYS A 60 -1.06 -20.43 21.58
N GLU A 61 -2.09 -20.74 20.79
CA GLU A 61 -2.00 -20.76 19.33
C GLU A 61 -1.69 -19.36 18.77
N PRO A 62 -0.85 -19.25 17.73
CA PRO A 62 -0.55 -17.96 17.08
C PRO A 62 -1.83 -17.33 16.51
N ILE A 63 -1.80 -15.99 16.37
CA ILE A 63 -2.82 -15.24 15.63
C ILE A 63 -2.37 -15.16 14.18
N LYS A 64 -3.19 -15.62 13.23
CA LYS A 64 -2.85 -15.51 11.80
C LYS A 64 -3.28 -14.19 11.21
N PHE A 65 -2.36 -13.50 10.54
CA PHE A 65 -2.61 -12.30 9.72
C PHE A 65 -2.41 -12.66 8.26
N GLY A 66 -3.39 -12.33 7.41
CA GLY A 66 -3.29 -12.48 5.97
C GLY A 66 -2.59 -11.29 5.33
N VAL A 67 -1.77 -11.56 4.32
CA VAL A 67 -1.11 -10.54 3.50
C VAL A 67 -1.46 -10.82 2.04
N LEU A 68 -2.24 -9.94 1.43
CA LEU A 68 -2.83 -10.10 0.10
C LEU A 68 -2.36 -8.96 -0.82
N HIS A 69 -1.13 -9.08 -1.30
CA HIS A 69 -0.48 -8.12 -2.21
C HIS A 69 0.13 -8.83 -3.40
N SER A 70 0.06 -8.21 -4.58
CA SER A 70 0.69 -8.74 -5.79
C SER A 70 2.22 -8.68 -5.69
N LEU A 71 2.85 -9.85 -5.78
CA LEU A 71 4.30 -10.00 -5.78
C LEU A 71 4.87 -10.17 -7.19
N SER A 72 3.98 -10.27 -8.17
CA SER A 72 4.26 -10.36 -9.61
C SER A 72 3.22 -9.58 -10.42
N GLY A 73 3.52 -9.34 -11.72
CA GLY A 73 2.67 -8.56 -12.61
C GLY A 73 2.82 -7.05 -12.45
N THR A 74 1.94 -6.27 -13.11
CA THR A 74 2.03 -4.81 -13.27
C THR A 74 2.05 -4.03 -11.94
N MET A 75 1.45 -4.58 -10.88
CA MET A 75 1.37 -3.91 -9.57
C MET A 75 2.49 -4.30 -8.61
N ALA A 76 3.38 -5.22 -8.98
CA ALA A 76 4.48 -5.64 -8.11
C ALA A 76 5.43 -4.48 -7.75
N ILE A 77 5.59 -3.49 -8.64
CA ILE A 77 6.41 -2.29 -8.42
C ILE A 77 6.00 -1.55 -7.14
N SER A 78 4.71 -1.57 -6.79
CA SER A 78 4.14 -0.88 -5.62
C SER A 78 3.83 -1.84 -4.47
N GLU A 79 3.32 -3.06 -4.75
CA GLU A 79 2.75 -3.93 -3.73
C GLU A 79 3.78 -4.78 -2.96
N VAL A 80 4.96 -5.06 -3.54
CA VAL A 80 6.01 -5.84 -2.86
C VAL A 80 6.47 -5.15 -1.58
N SER A 81 6.61 -3.82 -1.61
CA SER A 81 7.01 -3.02 -0.44
C SER A 81 5.96 -3.04 0.67
N LEU A 82 4.69 -3.12 0.33
CA LEU A 82 3.59 -3.22 1.31
C LEU A 82 3.63 -4.58 2.03
N ARG A 83 3.85 -5.69 1.30
CA ARG A 83 4.08 -6.99 1.89
C ARG A 83 5.23 -6.95 2.89
N ASP A 84 6.38 -6.40 2.49
CA ASP A 84 7.57 -6.32 3.32
C ASP A 84 7.32 -5.49 4.58
N THR A 85 6.55 -4.42 4.47
CA THR A 85 6.18 -3.55 5.59
C THR A 85 5.29 -4.25 6.61
N VAL A 86 4.29 -5.00 6.16
CA VAL A 86 3.45 -5.80 7.08
C VAL A 86 4.30 -6.83 7.81
N LEU A 87 5.20 -7.53 7.10
CA LEU A 87 6.10 -8.51 7.71
C LEU A 87 7.04 -7.88 8.74
N MET A 88 7.60 -6.70 8.44
CA MET A 88 8.44 -5.93 9.36
C MET A 88 7.65 -5.55 10.63
N ALA A 89 6.45 -4.98 10.48
CA ALA A 89 5.63 -4.58 11.61
C ALA A 89 5.26 -5.78 12.50
N VAL A 90 4.97 -6.93 11.89
CA VAL A 90 4.73 -8.19 12.62
C VAL A 90 5.98 -8.67 13.36
N GLU A 91 7.17 -8.59 12.73
CA GLU A 91 8.42 -8.93 13.38
C GLU A 91 8.67 -8.05 14.62
N GLU A 92 8.46 -6.73 14.50
CA GLU A 92 8.60 -5.78 15.61
C GLU A 92 7.63 -6.08 16.78
N ILE A 93 6.38 -6.44 16.46
CA ILE A 93 5.35 -6.79 17.45
C ILE A 93 5.73 -8.12 18.13
N ASN A 94 6.15 -9.11 17.36
CA ASN A 94 6.55 -10.41 17.88
C ASN A 94 7.78 -10.33 18.79
N ALA A 95 8.73 -9.47 18.43
CA ALA A 95 9.90 -9.20 19.28
C ALA A 95 9.52 -8.64 20.67
N LYS A 96 8.34 -8.02 20.80
CA LYS A 96 7.77 -7.48 22.05
C LYS A 96 6.75 -8.42 22.72
N GLY A 97 6.66 -9.68 22.29
CA GLY A 97 5.76 -10.70 22.90
C GLY A 97 4.43 -10.88 22.20
N GLY A 98 4.27 -10.32 20.98
CA GLY A 98 3.08 -10.53 20.15
C GLY A 98 1.88 -9.69 20.60
N VAL A 99 0.68 -10.23 20.38
CA VAL A 99 -0.61 -9.63 20.74
C VAL A 99 -1.28 -10.49 21.82
N MET A 100 -1.64 -9.92 22.96
CA MET A 100 -2.22 -10.65 24.11
C MET A 100 -1.36 -11.85 24.55
N GLY A 101 -0.02 -11.78 24.39
CA GLY A 101 0.93 -12.86 24.66
C GLY A 101 0.84 -14.02 23.66
N ARG A 102 0.28 -13.79 22.47
CA ARG A 102 0.27 -14.72 21.33
C ARG A 102 1.13 -14.16 20.21
N MET A 103 1.94 -15.00 19.62
CA MET A 103 2.73 -14.59 18.44
C MET A 103 1.82 -14.43 17.22
N ILE A 104 2.21 -13.54 16.30
CA ILE A 104 1.53 -13.39 15.01
C ILE A 104 2.25 -14.26 13.98
N GLU A 105 1.48 -15.07 13.26
CA GLU A 105 1.90 -15.80 12.07
C GLU A 105 1.33 -15.10 10.83
N THR A 106 2.15 -14.81 9.84
CA THR A 106 1.70 -14.21 8.58
C THR A 106 1.46 -15.26 7.51
N VAL A 107 0.33 -15.20 6.84
CA VAL A 107 0.00 -16.00 5.66
C VAL A 107 0.04 -15.08 4.44
N VAL A 108 1.11 -15.19 3.65
CA VAL A 108 1.34 -14.36 2.46
C VAL A 108 0.83 -15.10 1.23
N VAL A 109 0.03 -14.43 0.41
CA VAL A 109 -0.47 -14.94 -0.86
C VAL A 109 -0.21 -13.95 -1.99
N ASP A 110 0.13 -14.45 -3.18
CA ASP A 110 0.34 -13.66 -4.39
C ASP A 110 -0.85 -13.82 -5.35
N PRO A 111 -1.65 -12.78 -5.57
CA PRO A 111 -2.69 -12.77 -6.59
C PRO A 111 -2.18 -12.34 -7.97
N ALA A 112 -0.87 -12.11 -8.16
CA ALA A 112 -0.18 -11.89 -9.44
C ALA A 112 -0.81 -10.78 -10.32
N SER A 113 -1.29 -9.69 -9.71
CA SER A 113 -2.00 -8.58 -10.39
C SER A 113 -3.23 -9.04 -11.19
N ASN A 114 -3.82 -10.17 -10.82
CA ASN A 114 -5.03 -10.74 -11.41
C ASN A 114 -6.22 -10.58 -10.47
N TRP A 115 -7.23 -9.86 -10.90
CA TRP A 115 -8.37 -9.45 -10.06
C TRP A 115 -9.23 -10.63 -9.60
N ASP A 116 -9.37 -11.68 -10.41
CA ASP A 116 -10.10 -12.90 -10.05
C ASP A 116 -9.32 -13.70 -9.00
N LEU A 117 -7.99 -13.79 -9.14
CA LEU A 117 -7.13 -14.42 -8.15
C LEU A 117 -7.16 -13.69 -6.81
N PHE A 118 -7.33 -12.37 -6.77
CA PHE A 118 -7.54 -11.65 -5.50
C PHE A 118 -8.73 -12.22 -4.74
N ALA A 119 -9.88 -12.42 -5.39
CA ALA A 119 -11.07 -12.98 -4.75
C ALA A 119 -10.85 -14.44 -4.29
N GLU A 120 -10.15 -15.26 -5.08
CA GLU A 120 -9.80 -16.64 -4.69
C GLU A 120 -8.87 -16.67 -3.49
N LYS A 121 -7.81 -15.86 -3.49
CA LYS A 121 -6.86 -15.74 -2.39
C LYS A 121 -7.51 -15.18 -1.12
N ALA A 122 -8.44 -14.23 -1.23
CA ALA A 122 -9.23 -13.76 -0.11
C ALA A 122 -10.08 -14.90 0.51
N LYS A 123 -10.72 -15.74 -0.31
CA LYS A 123 -11.43 -16.95 0.18
C LYS A 123 -10.49 -17.93 0.87
N GLN A 124 -9.30 -18.17 0.30
CA GLN A 124 -8.29 -19.02 0.91
C GLN A 124 -7.93 -18.50 2.30
N LEU A 125 -7.55 -17.22 2.42
CA LEU A 125 -7.15 -16.62 3.70
C LEU A 125 -8.26 -16.70 4.77
N LEU A 126 -9.50 -16.39 4.40
CA LEU A 126 -10.61 -16.33 5.36
C LEU A 126 -11.14 -17.74 5.75
N LEU A 127 -11.29 -18.65 4.77
CA LEU A 127 -12.01 -19.92 4.99
C LEU A 127 -11.08 -21.10 5.25
N GLN A 128 -9.90 -21.14 4.65
CA GLN A 128 -8.94 -22.23 4.80
C GLN A 128 -7.91 -21.89 5.87
N ASP A 129 -7.21 -20.75 5.73
CA ASP A 129 -6.16 -20.33 6.64
C ASP A 129 -6.72 -19.74 7.95
N LYS A 130 -7.97 -19.25 7.93
CA LYS A 130 -8.71 -18.67 9.07
C LYS A 130 -7.95 -17.52 9.72
N VAL A 131 -7.47 -16.58 8.88
CA VAL A 131 -6.77 -15.40 9.36
C VAL A 131 -7.74 -14.47 10.10
N ALA A 132 -7.26 -13.81 11.15
CA ALA A 132 -8.06 -12.86 11.94
C ALA A 132 -8.28 -11.52 11.23
N VAL A 133 -7.37 -11.13 10.35
CA VAL A 133 -7.39 -9.89 9.58
C VAL A 133 -6.56 -10.06 8.32
N VAL A 134 -6.85 -9.29 7.28
CA VAL A 134 -6.06 -9.23 6.05
C VAL A 134 -5.58 -7.80 5.82
N PHE A 135 -4.31 -7.65 5.47
CA PHE A 135 -3.70 -6.42 4.94
C PHE A 135 -3.48 -6.63 3.45
N GLY A 136 -4.04 -5.75 2.60
CA GLY A 136 -3.92 -6.07 1.19
C GLY A 136 -4.67 -5.15 0.24
N CYS A 137 -4.51 -5.51 -1.01
CA CYS A 137 -4.93 -4.81 -2.20
C CYS A 137 -4.18 -3.48 -2.43
N TRP A 138 -4.07 -3.12 -3.70
CA TRP A 138 -3.66 -1.78 -4.13
C TRP A 138 -4.75 -1.14 -4.97
N THR A 139 -5.10 -1.77 -6.08
CA THR A 139 -6.07 -1.19 -7.01
C THR A 139 -7.49 -1.26 -6.47
N SER A 140 -8.31 -0.27 -6.82
CA SER A 140 -9.73 -0.30 -6.46
C SER A 140 -10.46 -1.49 -7.09
N VAL A 141 -10.00 -1.98 -8.25
CA VAL A 141 -10.59 -3.18 -8.86
C VAL A 141 -10.26 -4.43 -8.04
N SER A 142 -9.04 -4.59 -7.51
CA SER A 142 -8.72 -5.71 -6.62
C SER A 142 -9.52 -5.65 -5.33
N ARG A 143 -9.63 -4.46 -4.70
CA ARG A 143 -10.50 -4.28 -3.52
C ARG A 143 -11.94 -4.64 -3.81
N LYS A 144 -12.52 -4.17 -4.93
CA LYS A 144 -13.90 -4.50 -5.32
C LYS A 144 -14.11 -5.98 -5.62
N SER A 145 -13.10 -6.68 -6.13
CA SER A 145 -13.15 -8.13 -6.32
C SER A 145 -13.23 -8.90 -5.00
N VAL A 146 -12.51 -8.45 -3.98
CA VAL A 146 -12.49 -9.14 -2.67
C VAL A 146 -13.65 -8.72 -1.75
N LEU A 147 -14.21 -7.53 -1.94
CA LEU A 147 -15.23 -6.95 -1.07
C LEU A 147 -16.41 -7.90 -0.78
N PRO A 148 -17.06 -8.54 -1.79
CA PRO A 148 -18.13 -9.50 -1.54
C PRO A 148 -17.70 -10.71 -0.70
N VAL A 149 -16.42 -11.11 -0.80
CA VAL A 149 -15.86 -12.22 -0.04
C VAL A 149 -15.73 -11.84 1.43
N PHE A 150 -15.22 -10.63 1.72
CA PHE A 150 -15.08 -10.11 3.08
C PHE A 150 -16.44 -9.88 3.74
N GLU A 151 -17.39 -9.29 3.04
CA GLU A 151 -18.73 -9.01 3.55
C GLU A 151 -19.50 -10.29 3.84
N LYS A 152 -19.48 -11.27 2.91
CA LYS A 152 -20.18 -12.56 3.09
C LYS A 152 -19.64 -13.38 4.26
N ASN A 153 -18.33 -13.31 4.51
CA ASN A 153 -17.67 -14.14 5.52
C ASN A 153 -17.31 -13.34 6.79
N ASN A 154 -17.79 -12.10 6.92
CA ASN A 154 -17.47 -11.20 8.02
C ASN A 154 -15.96 -11.11 8.31
N GLY A 155 -15.14 -11.02 7.24
CA GLY A 155 -13.70 -10.80 7.36
C GLY A 155 -13.37 -9.32 7.59
N LEU A 156 -12.13 -9.01 7.99
CA LEU A 156 -11.61 -7.65 8.08
C LEU A 156 -10.47 -7.45 7.09
N LEU A 157 -10.59 -6.41 6.26
CA LEU A 157 -9.53 -5.93 5.37
C LEU A 157 -9.03 -4.56 5.83
N PHE A 158 -7.72 -4.40 5.97
CA PHE A 158 -7.05 -3.10 6.09
C PHE A 158 -6.44 -2.75 4.74
N TYR A 159 -7.00 -1.72 4.11
CA TYR A 159 -6.67 -1.26 2.75
C TYR A 159 -5.80 0.01 2.84
N PRO A 160 -4.50 -0.04 2.47
CA PRO A 160 -3.55 1.03 2.78
C PRO A 160 -3.41 2.11 1.71
N VAL A 161 -4.17 2.05 0.62
CA VAL A 161 -3.94 2.86 -0.57
C VAL A 161 -5.03 3.92 -0.75
N GLN A 162 -4.67 5.06 -1.32
CA GLN A 162 -5.64 6.06 -1.77
C GLN A 162 -6.64 5.44 -2.75
N TYR A 163 -7.84 6.00 -2.81
CA TYR A 163 -8.87 5.50 -3.71
C TYR A 163 -9.89 6.58 -4.10
N GLU A 164 -10.77 6.23 -5.02
CA GLU A 164 -11.80 7.13 -5.57
C GLU A 164 -12.92 7.53 -4.61
N GLY A 165 -12.96 6.95 -3.42
CA GLY A 165 -14.14 7.09 -2.55
C GLY A 165 -15.36 6.36 -3.13
N GLU A 166 -16.54 6.93 -2.87
CA GLU A 166 -17.85 6.44 -3.33
C GLU A 166 -18.12 4.97 -2.97
N GLU A 167 -17.54 4.52 -1.87
CA GLU A 167 -17.67 3.18 -1.32
C GLU A 167 -17.54 3.21 0.20
N CYS A 168 -18.31 2.39 0.88
CA CYS A 168 -18.17 2.09 2.29
C CYS A 168 -18.40 0.60 2.52
N SER A 169 -17.63 -0.01 3.40
CA SER A 169 -17.88 -1.36 3.88
C SER A 169 -17.53 -1.50 5.35
N ARG A 170 -18.39 -2.20 6.11
CA ARG A 170 -18.10 -2.52 7.51
C ARG A 170 -16.95 -3.52 7.66
N ASN A 171 -16.53 -4.14 6.57
CA ASN A 171 -15.49 -5.14 6.52
C ASN A 171 -14.15 -4.60 6.01
N VAL A 172 -14.09 -3.29 5.69
CA VAL A 172 -12.87 -2.62 5.22
C VAL A 172 -12.55 -1.41 6.09
N PHE A 173 -11.32 -1.32 6.56
CA PHE A 173 -10.73 -0.11 7.11
C PHE A 173 -9.80 0.51 6.06
N TYR A 174 -10.07 1.76 5.70
CA TYR A 174 -9.35 2.50 4.67
C TYR A 174 -8.29 3.35 5.35
N THR A 175 -7.04 2.89 5.31
CA THR A 175 -5.91 3.61 5.92
C THR A 175 -5.25 4.59 4.94
N GLY A 176 -5.50 4.45 3.63
CA GLY A 176 -5.13 5.43 2.60
C GLY A 176 -6.13 6.58 2.45
N ALA A 177 -5.81 7.52 1.57
CA ALA A 177 -6.57 8.76 1.37
C ALA A 177 -7.94 8.54 0.70
N ALA A 178 -8.96 9.23 1.19
CA ALA A 178 -10.18 9.52 0.45
C ALA A 178 -9.97 10.71 -0.53
N PRO A 179 -10.87 10.95 -1.52
CA PRO A 179 -10.68 12.00 -2.52
C PRO A 179 -10.48 13.40 -1.94
N ASN A 180 -11.17 13.75 -0.86
CA ASN A 180 -11.02 15.02 -0.16
C ASN A 180 -9.71 15.13 0.64
N GLN A 181 -8.93 14.06 0.72
CA GLN A 181 -7.62 14.01 1.38
C GLN A 181 -6.46 13.88 0.36
N GLN A 182 -6.73 13.87 -0.94
CA GLN A 182 -5.70 13.80 -1.99
C GLN A 182 -6.12 14.58 -3.24
N ALA A 183 -7.02 14.04 -4.05
CA ALA A 183 -7.31 14.53 -5.41
C ALA A 183 -7.93 15.94 -5.41
N VAL A 184 -8.91 16.18 -4.55
CA VAL A 184 -9.61 17.47 -4.47
C VAL A 184 -8.67 18.59 -4.00
N PRO A 185 -7.97 18.48 -2.86
CA PRO A 185 -7.04 19.53 -2.41
C PRO A 185 -5.82 19.70 -3.34
N ALA A 186 -5.40 18.67 -4.07
CA ALA A 186 -4.33 18.80 -5.06
C ALA A 186 -4.73 19.69 -6.23
N VAL A 187 -5.96 19.53 -6.73
CA VAL A 187 -6.48 20.42 -7.81
C VAL A 187 -6.73 21.83 -7.28
N ASP A 188 -7.22 22.00 -6.05
CA ASP A 188 -7.33 23.30 -5.42
C ASP A 188 -5.97 24.02 -5.31
N TYR A 189 -4.93 23.27 -4.92
CA TYR A 189 -3.57 23.79 -4.89
C TYR A 189 -3.11 24.25 -6.27
N LEU A 190 -3.24 23.43 -7.31
CA LEU A 190 -2.85 23.78 -8.69
C LEU A 190 -3.58 25.03 -9.22
N MET A 191 -4.85 25.22 -8.82
CA MET A 191 -5.62 26.42 -9.19
C MET A 191 -5.24 27.65 -8.37
N SER A 192 -4.61 27.48 -7.22
CA SER A 192 -4.16 28.59 -6.37
C SER A 192 -2.96 29.31 -6.99
N LYS A 193 -2.72 30.55 -6.52
CA LYS A 193 -1.54 31.31 -6.93
C LYS A 193 -0.23 30.62 -6.55
N GLU A 194 -0.20 30.03 -5.35
CA GLU A 194 0.95 29.30 -4.82
C GLU A 194 1.25 28.04 -5.63
N GLY A 195 0.22 27.37 -6.13
CA GLY A 195 0.33 26.16 -6.96
C GLY A 195 0.48 26.40 -8.45
N GLY A 196 0.56 27.66 -8.89
CA GLY A 196 0.81 28.03 -10.29
C GLY A 196 -0.39 28.65 -11.04
N GLY A 197 -1.60 28.65 -10.47
CA GLY A 197 -2.79 29.27 -11.06
C GLY A 197 -3.24 28.62 -12.37
N TYR A 198 -3.12 27.29 -12.47
CA TYR A 198 -3.45 26.56 -13.70
C TYR A 198 -4.93 26.65 -14.03
N THR A 199 -5.23 26.74 -15.32
CA THR A 199 -6.60 26.92 -15.86
C THR A 199 -6.96 25.89 -16.91
N LYS A 200 -6.01 25.03 -17.32
CA LYS A 200 -6.21 23.93 -18.25
C LYS A 200 -5.76 22.62 -17.61
N PHE A 201 -6.61 21.60 -17.64
CA PHE A 201 -6.42 20.35 -16.92
C PHE A 201 -6.50 19.15 -17.86
N TYR A 202 -5.42 18.39 -17.96
CA TYR A 202 -5.37 17.13 -18.70
C TYR A 202 -5.46 15.96 -17.72
N LEU A 203 -6.62 15.35 -17.64
CA LEU A 203 -6.90 14.22 -16.75
C LEU A 203 -6.51 12.92 -17.46
N LEU A 204 -5.41 12.29 -17.05
CA LEU A 204 -4.87 11.07 -17.65
C LEU A 204 -4.86 9.95 -16.63
N GLY A 205 -5.46 8.80 -16.95
CA GLY A 205 -5.53 7.68 -16.02
C GLY A 205 -5.47 6.30 -16.66
N THR A 206 -5.21 5.30 -15.85
CA THR A 206 -5.40 3.90 -16.25
C THR A 206 -6.90 3.61 -16.36
N ASP A 207 -7.31 2.79 -17.34
CA ASP A 207 -8.73 2.53 -17.63
C ASP A 207 -9.35 1.51 -16.68
N TYR A 208 -9.70 1.96 -15.46
CA TYR A 208 -10.47 1.18 -14.50
C TYR A 208 -11.19 2.09 -13.49
N VAL A 209 -11.86 1.51 -12.50
CA VAL A 209 -12.80 2.22 -11.61
C VAL A 209 -12.17 3.41 -10.88
N TYR A 210 -10.93 3.30 -10.35
CA TYR A 210 -10.31 4.39 -9.60
C TYR A 210 -10.08 5.65 -10.46
N PRO A 211 -9.35 5.59 -11.60
CA PRO A 211 -9.16 6.78 -12.43
C PRO A 211 -10.45 7.33 -13.01
N ARG A 212 -11.36 6.45 -13.47
CA ARG A 212 -12.65 6.84 -14.02
C ARG A 212 -13.49 7.62 -13.01
N THR A 213 -13.58 7.14 -11.78
CA THR A 213 -14.39 7.79 -10.74
C THR A 213 -13.67 9.04 -10.20
N THR A 214 -12.35 8.99 -9.97
CA THR A 214 -11.58 10.17 -9.54
C THR A 214 -11.67 11.29 -10.56
N ASN A 215 -11.47 11.00 -11.85
CA ASN A 215 -11.55 12.01 -12.91
C ASN A 215 -12.99 12.54 -13.06
N LYS A 216 -14.01 11.73 -12.88
CA LYS A 216 -15.41 12.18 -12.82
C LYS A 216 -15.62 13.20 -11.70
N ILE A 217 -15.10 12.94 -10.50
CA ILE A 217 -15.16 13.86 -9.36
C ILE A 217 -14.43 15.17 -9.70
N LEU A 218 -13.21 15.07 -10.20
CA LEU A 218 -12.39 16.24 -10.53
C LEU A 218 -13.00 17.06 -11.67
N ARG A 219 -13.55 16.42 -12.69
CA ARG A 219 -14.27 17.10 -13.76
C ARG A 219 -15.50 17.85 -13.23
N ALA A 220 -16.30 17.23 -12.36
CA ALA A 220 -17.44 17.89 -11.72
C ALA A 220 -16.99 19.10 -10.87
N MET A 221 -15.93 18.94 -10.07
CA MET A 221 -15.30 20.02 -9.30
C MET A 221 -14.82 21.17 -10.19
N LEU A 222 -14.07 20.89 -11.26
CA LEU A 222 -13.57 21.90 -12.18
C LEU A 222 -14.71 22.69 -12.84
N LEU A 223 -15.79 22.02 -13.28
CA LEU A 223 -16.97 22.66 -13.83
C LEU A 223 -17.70 23.51 -12.78
N ALA A 224 -17.81 23.06 -11.54
CA ALA A 224 -18.38 23.83 -10.43
C ALA A 224 -17.55 25.10 -10.16
N LYS A 225 -16.23 25.02 -10.34
CA LYS A 225 -15.28 26.15 -10.25
C LYS A 225 -15.21 27.00 -11.53
N LYS A 226 -16.13 26.76 -12.49
CA LYS A 226 -16.27 27.53 -13.74
C LYS A 226 -15.09 27.39 -14.71
N VAL A 227 -14.34 26.30 -14.64
CA VAL A 227 -13.36 25.97 -15.69
C VAL A 227 -14.12 25.59 -16.97
N PRO A 228 -13.83 26.22 -18.13
CA PRO A 228 -14.51 25.91 -19.39
C PRO A 228 -14.28 24.45 -19.82
N VAL A 229 -15.30 23.83 -20.44
CA VAL A 229 -15.25 22.42 -20.85
C VAL A 229 -14.10 22.10 -21.79
N ASP A 230 -13.78 23.04 -22.72
CA ASP A 230 -12.65 22.92 -23.66
C ASP A 230 -11.27 23.01 -23.00
N LYS A 231 -11.21 23.37 -21.73
CA LYS A 231 -10.00 23.41 -20.89
C LYS A 231 -9.84 22.15 -20.02
N ILE A 232 -10.69 21.16 -20.17
CA ILE A 232 -10.66 19.89 -19.43
C ILE A 232 -10.60 18.73 -20.44
N MET A 233 -9.40 18.18 -20.61
CA MET A 233 -9.18 16.97 -21.42
C MET A 233 -9.21 15.75 -20.51
N GLU A 234 -9.67 14.61 -21.06
CA GLU A 234 -9.77 13.35 -20.31
C GLU A 234 -9.38 12.19 -21.22
N GLU A 235 -8.42 11.37 -20.79
CA GLU A 235 -7.92 10.23 -21.57
C GLU A 235 -7.52 9.07 -20.65
N TYR A 236 -7.65 7.84 -21.15
CA TYR A 236 -7.37 6.62 -20.41
C TYR A 236 -6.54 5.65 -21.23
N THR A 237 -5.68 4.88 -20.53
CA THR A 237 -4.85 3.82 -21.10
C THR A 237 -5.11 2.49 -20.37
N PRO A 238 -4.97 1.34 -21.01
CA PRO A 238 -5.08 0.07 -20.31
C PRO A 238 -3.95 -0.09 -19.28
N PHE A 239 -4.11 -1.03 -18.35
CA PHE A 239 -2.99 -1.48 -17.52
C PHE A 239 -1.83 -1.94 -18.39
N HIS A 240 -0.61 -1.76 -17.91
CA HIS A 240 0.62 -2.15 -18.59
C HIS A 240 0.83 -1.46 -19.96
N HIS A 241 0.25 -0.27 -20.14
CA HIS A 241 0.46 0.54 -21.34
C HIS A 241 1.89 1.05 -21.43
N GLN A 242 2.51 0.94 -22.62
CA GLN A 242 3.93 1.27 -22.81
C GLN A 242 4.17 2.40 -23.82
N ASP A 243 3.24 2.66 -24.74
CA ASP A 243 3.40 3.67 -25.81
C ASP A 243 2.63 4.95 -25.53
N TYR A 244 3.31 5.93 -24.95
CA TYR A 244 2.73 7.23 -24.62
C TYR A 244 3.03 8.32 -25.66
N GLN A 245 3.64 8.00 -26.82
CA GLN A 245 4.05 9.00 -27.81
C GLN A 245 2.89 9.90 -28.26
N THR A 246 1.77 9.31 -28.64
CA THR A 246 0.59 10.06 -29.08
C THR A 246 -0.01 10.92 -27.97
N ILE A 247 -0.09 10.37 -26.74
CA ILE A 247 -0.66 11.08 -25.57
C ILE A 247 0.21 12.25 -25.19
N CYS A 248 1.53 12.09 -25.09
CA CYS A 248 2.45 13.18 -24.79
C CYS A 248 2.43 14.26 -25.89
N GLY A 249 2.27 13.87 -27.16
CA GLY A 249 2.06 14.82 -28.25
C GLY A 249 0.77 15.64 -28.12
N LYS A 250 -0.33 15.03 -27.64
CA LYS A 250 -1.58 15.75 -27.32
C LYS A 250 -1.39 16.69 -26.14
N ILE A 251 -0.73 16.22 -25.06
CA ILE A 251 -0.42 17.05 -23.88
C ILE A 251 0.39 18.28 -24.31
N LYS A 252 1.43 18.10 -25.13
CA LYS A 252 2.25 19.20 -25.65
C LYS A 252 1.44 20.25 -26.41
N LYS A 253 0.53 19.81 -27.27
CA LYS A 253 -0.40 20.71 -27.97
C LYS A 253 -1.36 21.43 -27.02
N PHE A 254 -1.90 20.72 -26.05
CA PHE A 254 -2.81 21.26 -25.04
C PHE A 254 -2.12 22.28 -24.13
N ALA A 255 -0.86 22.05 -23.79
CA ALA A 255 -0.05 22.95 -22.96
C ALA A 255 0.41 24.21 -23.71
N ALA A 256 0.34 24.24 -25.04
CA ALA A 256 0.76 25.37 -25.81
C ALA A 256 0.08 26.67 -25.36
N GLY A 257 0.87 27.73 -25.17
CA GLY A 257 0.42 28.99 -24.60
C GLY A 257 0.29 29.06 -23.09
N GLY A 258 0.74 28.02 -22.39
CA GLY A 258 0.83 27.96 -20.92
C GLY A 258 -0.47 27.69 -20.19
N GLY A 259 -0.42 27.68 -18.86
CA GLY A 259 -1.54 27.54 -17.94
C GLY A 259 -2.15 26.13 -17.89
N ALA A 260 -1.45 25.10 -18.38
CA ALA A 260 -1.89 23.72 -18.36
C ALA A 260 -1.15 22.90 -17.30
N CYS A 261 -1.83 21.93 -16.72
CA CYS A 261 -1.24 20.88 -15.90
C CYS A 261 -1.82 19.51 -16.26
N VAL A 262 -1.12 18.44 -15.91
CA VAL A 262 -1.55 17.06 -16.08
C VAL A 262 -1.91 16.51 -14.71
N ILE A 263 -3.10 15.95 -14.58
CA ILE A 263 -3.51 15.19 -13.41
C ILE A 263 -3.36 13.70 -13.75
N SER A 264 -2.42 13.03 -13.09
CA SER A 264 -2.11 11.62 -13.37
C SER A 264 -2.72 10.69 -12.33
N THR A 265 -3.62 9.83 -12.79
CA THR A 265 -4.15 8.67 -12.08
C THR A 265 -3.69 7.35 -12.73
N ILE A 266 -2.52 7.37 -13.39
CA ILE A 266 -1.88 6.17 -13.94
C ILE A 266 -1.36 5.33 -12.77
N ASN A 267 -1.52 4.00 -12.86
CA ASN A 267 -1.09 3.06 -11.82
C ASN A 267 -0.10 2.02 -12.37
N GLY A 268 0.75 1.51 -11.48
CA GLY A 268 1.68 0.44 -11.76
C GLY A 268 2.83 0.84 -12.68
N ASP A 269 3.38 -0.15 -13.36
CA ASP A 269 4.56 -0.03 -14.20
C ASP A 269 4.38 0.90 -15.42
N SER A 270 3.15 1.23 -15.80
CA SER A 270 2.83 2.20 -16.87
C SER A 270 3.29 3.63 -16.58
N ASN A 271 3.57 3.96 -15.31
CA ASN A 271 4.14 5.27 -14.95
C ASN A 271 5.54 5.47 -15.55
N VAL A 272 6.37 4.43 -15.57
CA VAL A 272 7.76 4.52 -16.07
C VAL A 272 7.83 4.99 -17.53
N PRO A 273 7.17 4.35 -18.51
CA PRO A 273 7.17 4.81 -19.88
C PRO A 273 6.45 6.15 -20.08
N PHE A 274 5.42 6.48 -19.29
CA PHE A 274 4.76 7.76 -19.36
C PHE A 274 5.71 8.92 -19.04
N TYR A 275 6.35 8.89 -17.89
CA TYR A 275 7.29 9.96 -17.51
C TYR A 275 8.50 10.03 -18.44
N LYS A 276 9.01 8.87 -18.87
CA LYS A 276 10.12 8.83 -19.85
C LYS A 276 9.74 9.48 -21.16
N GLU A 277 8.56 9.17 -21.71
CA GLU A 277 8.11 9.74 -22.99
C GLU A 277 7.77 11.22 -22.86
N PHE A 278 7.18 11.64 -21.72
CA PHE A 278 6.93 13.04 -21.41
C PHE A 278 8.23 13.87 -21.51
N ALA A 279 9.29 13.37 -20.88
CA ALA A 279 10.61 13.99 -20.93
C ALA A 279 11.25 13.94 -22.34
N ASN A 280 11.11 12.81 -23.08
CA ASN A 280 11.65 12.64 -24.43
C ASN A 280 11.06 13.63 -25.42
N GLN A 281 9.79 14.01 -25.25
CA GLN A 281 9.16 15.06 -26.08
C GLN A 281 9.54 16.49 -25.70
N GLY A 282 10.45 16.62 -24.75
CA GLY A 282 10.96 17.90 -24.29
C GLY A 282 9.99 18.65 -23.35
N LEU A 283 8.99 17.94 -22.80
CA LEU A 283 8.11 18.50 -21.78
C LEU A 283 8.80 18.46 -20.40
N ARG A 284 8.60 19.50 -19.61
CA ARG A 284 9.11 19.66 -18.25
C ARG A 284 8.00 20.17 -17.33
N ALA A 285 8.28 20.22 -16.04
CA ALA A 285 7.32 20.71 -15.05
C ALA A 285 6.93 22.17 -15.27
N GLU A 286 7.84 23.00 -15.82
CA GLU A 286 7.56 24.38 -16.17
C GLU A 286 6.61 24.54 -17.36
N ASP A 287 6.53 23.55 -18.26
CA ASP A 287 5.61 23.57 -19.41
C ASP A 287 4.20 23.10 -19.02
N ALA A 288 4.14 21.97 -18.31
CA ALA A 288 2.91 21.37 -17.82
C ALA A 288 3.25 20.41 -16.65
N PRO A 289 3.23 20.86 -15.41
CA PRO A 289 3.52 19.95 -14.29
C PRO A 289 2.53 18.79 -14.25
N ILE A 290 3.07 17.63 -13.95
CA ILE A 290 2.27 16.45 -13.61
C ILE A 290 2.00 16.51 -12.11
N MET A 291 0.72 16.40 -11.71
CA MET A 291 0.29 16.13 -10.35
C MET A 291 -0.13 14.66 -10.28
N ALA A 292 0.69 13.85 -9.65
CA ALA A 292 0.46 12.40 -9.56
C ALA A 292 -0.28 12.02 -8.27
N PHE A 293 -1.12 10.98 -8.38
CA PHE A 293 -1.84 10.39 -7.25
C PHE A 293 -1.46 8.92 -6.98
N SER A 294 -0.53 8.37 -7.78
CA SER A 294 -0.06 6.99 -7.66
C SER A 294 1.43 6.86 -8.03
N VAL A 295 2.20 7.91 -7.81
CA VAL A 295 3.67 7.91 -7.88
C VAL A 295 4.18 8.52 -6.60
N ALA A 296 4.97 7.75 -5.87
CA ALA A 296 5.63 8.13 -4.65
C ALA A 296 7.12 7.72 -4.70
N GLU A 297 7.83 7.76 -3.60
CA GLU A 297 9.26 7.46 -3.55
C GLU A 297 9.59 6.05 -4.06
N ASP A 298 8.71 5.06 -3.83
CA ASP A 298 8.96 3.66 -4.23
C ASP A 298 8.90 3.50 -5.76
N GLU A 299 7.93 4.11 -6.43
CA GLU A 299 7.84 4.14 -7.89
C GLU A 299 9.00 4.91 -8.53
N LEU A 300 9.41 6.04 -7.92
CA LEU A 300 10.50 6.87 -8.42
C LEU A 300 11.85 6.14 -8.44
N ARG A 301 12.07 5.13 -7.59
CA ARG A 301 13.29 4.29 -7.63
C ARG A 301 13.51 3.59 -8.98
N GLY A 302 12.43 3.32 -9.71
CA GLY A 302 12.46 2.70 -11.04
C GLY A 302 12.63 3.68 -12.20
N MET A 303 12.79 4.99 -11.94
CA MET A 303 12.78 6.04 -12.94
C MET A 303 14.05 6.89 -12.93
N ASP A 304 14.38 7.50 -14.07
CA ASP A 304 15.36 8.59 -14.12
C ASP A 304 14.71 9.87 -13.59
N THR A 305 14.99 10.19 -12.33
CA THR A 305 14.38 11.33 -11.64
C THR A 305 14.93 12.68 -12.06
N SER A 306 16.07 12.74 -12.77
CA SER A 306 16.67 14.00 -13.23
C SER A 306 15.74 14.82 -14.13
N ALA A 307 14.96 14.13 -14.97
CA ALA A 307 13.97 14.73 -15.85
C ALA A 307 12.61 15.00 -15.19
N LEU A 308 12.42 14.54 -13.95
CA LEU A 308 11.14 14.63 -13.22
C LEU A 308 11.12 15.73 -12.16
N VAL A 309 12.23 16.43 -11.97
CA VAL A 309 12.33 17.53 -10.99
C VAL A 309 11.26 18.57 -11.25
N GLY A 310 10.57 19.00 -10.20
CA GLY A 310 9.51 20.00 -10.26
C GLY A 310 8.11 19.46 -10.54
N HIS A 311 7.96 18.20 -11.00
CA HIS A 311 6.64 17.57 -11.01
C HIS A 311 6.15 17.32 -9.59
N LEU A 312 4.84 17.15 -9.42
CA LEU A 312 4.17 17.15 -8.14
C LEU A 312 3.50 15.79 -7.86
N ALA A 313 3.36 15.46 -6.61
CA ALA A 313 2.46 14.41 -6.16
C ALA A 313 1.66 14.88 -4.94
N ALA A 314 0.50 14.26 -4.72
CA ALA A 314 -0.31 14.52 -3.54
C ALA A 314 -0.45 13.24 -2.70
N TRP A 315 -0.04 13.32 -1.44
CA TRP A 315 -0.06 12.21 -0.50
C TRP A 315 -0.35 12.69 0.93
N ASN A 316 -0.41 11.78 1.89
CA ASN A 316 -0.56 12.11 3.31
C ASN A 316 0.75 11.94 4.09
N TYR A 317 1.77 11.37 3.45
CA TYR A 317 3.10 11.15 4.00
C TYR A 317 4.13 11.17 2.87
N TYR A 318 5.35 11.59 3.20
CA TYR A 318 6.57 11.43 2.42
C TYR A 318 7.69 10.95 3.34
N GLN A 319 8.66 10.20 2.81
CA GLN A 319 9.85 9.78 3.57
C GLN A 319 10.60 10.98 4.18
N SER A 320 10.53 12.13 3.53
CA SER A 320 11.18 13.37 3.96
C SER A 320 10.52 14.08 5.16
N VAL A 321 9.39 13.57 5.68
CA VAL A 321 8.72 14.16 6.85
C VAL A 321 9.64 14.11 8.08
N ASP A 322 9.88 15.28 8.69
CA ASP A 322 10.81 15.44 9.81
C ASP A 322 10.12 15.22 11.16
N THR A 323 9.95 13.95 11.55
CA THR A 323 9.52 13.54 12.89
C THR A 323 10.48 12.50 13.47
N PRO A 324 10.64 12.41 14.78
CA PRO A 324 11.42 11.34 15.40
C PRO A 324 10.92 9.94 15.06
N GLN A 325 9.59 9.76 14.97
CA GLN A 325 8.92 8.50 14.61
C GLN A 325 9.27 8.10 13.19
N ASN A 326 9.28 9.06 12.26
CA ASN A 326 9.64 8.79 10.88
C ASN A 326 11.11 8.39 10.72
N LYS A 327 12.01 9.10 11.36
CA LYS A 327 13.44 8.75 11.35
C LYS A 327 13.67 7.31 11.80
N GLN A 328 12.99 6.89 12.86
CA GLN A 328 13.07 5.52 13.36
C GLN A 328 12.44 4.52 12.39
N PHE A 329 11.28 4.84 11.84
CA PHE A 329 10.57 3.98 10.88
C PHE A 329 11.40 3.73 9.62
N VAL A 330 11.92 4.79 9.01
CA VAL A 330 12.78 4.70 7.81
C VAL A 330 14.03 3.87 8.10
N ALA A 331 14.68 4.11 9.27
CA ALA A 331 15.85 3.33 9.67
C ALA A 331 15.53 1.84 9.88
N ASN A 332 14.39 1.54 10.53
CA ASN A 332 13.93 0.17 10.76
C ASN A 332 13.60 -0.54 9.45
N PHE A 333 12.90 0.14 8.52
CA PHE A 333 12.54 -0.43 7.23
C PHE A 333 13.78 -0.78 6.40
N LYS A 334 14.74 0.12 6.30
CA LYS A 334 16.02 -0.13 5.61
C LYS A 334 16.83 -1.26 6.26
N ALA A 335 16.88 -1.28 7.59
CA ALA A 335 17.54 -2.35 8.34
C ALA A 335 16.86 -3.72 8.13
N TYR A 336 15.51 -3.74 8.11
CA TYR A 336 14.72 -4.92 7.81
C TYR A 336 14.99 -5.45 6.40
N CYS A 337 14.97 -4.57 5.39
CA CYS A 337 15.23 -4.94 4.00
C CYS A 337 16.65 -5.51 3.83
N LYS A 338 17.64 -4.88 4.44
CA LYS A 338 19.02 -5.35 4.42
C LYS A 338 19.19 -6.71 5.12
N LYS A 339 18.64 -6.85 6.34
CA LYS A 339 18.68 -8.09 7.14
C LYS A 339 18.10 -9.28 6.39
N ASN A 340 17.00 -9.06 5.67
CA ASN A 340 16.28 -10.12 4.95
C ASN A 340 16.75 -10.30 3.50
N ASN A 341 17.86 -9.65 3.10
CA ASN A 341 18.41 -9.70 1.74
C ASN A 341 17.37 -9.38 0.65
N LEU A 342 16.46 -8.43 0.93
CA LEU A 342 15.48 -7.99 -0.05
C LEU A 342 16.16 -7.20 -1.18
N PRO A 343 15.58 -7.20 -2.40
CA PRO A 343 16.10 -6.39 -3.50
C PRO A 343 16.35 -4.94 -3.06
N ASP A 344 17.44 -4.34 -3.51
CA ASP A 344 17.93 -3.01 -3.14
C ASP A 344 18.31 -2.81 -1.67
N GLY A 345 18.04 -3.77 -0.79
CA GLY A 345 18.48 -3.77 0.60
C GLY A 345 18.17 -2.45 1.33
N ASP A 346 19.19 -1.79 1.88
CA ASP A 346 19.08 -0.53 2.62
C ASP A 346 18.89 0.72 1.72
N LYS A 347 18.85 0.56 0.40
CA LYS A 347 18.47 1.62 -0.55
C LYS A 347 16.96 1.75 -0.72
N ARG A 348 16.18 0.79 -0.20
CA ARG A 348 14.71 0.86 -0.21
C ARG A 348 14.24 2.14 0.50
N VAL A 349 13.12 2.66 0.02
CA VAL A 349 12.49 3.88 0.54
C VAL A 349 11.13 3.57 1.16
N THR A 350 10.62 4.52 1.93
CA THR A 350 9.24 4.50 2.46
C THR A 350 8.42 5.55 1.74
N ASP A 351 7.11 5.32 1.65
CA ASP A 351 6.13 6.20 1.05
C ASP A 351 4.79 6.14 1.79
N ASP A 352 3.78 6.83 1.29
CA ASP A 352 2.46 6.91 1.93
C ASP A 352 1.77 5.55 2.10
N PRO A 353 1.63 4.68 1.06
CA PRO A 353 1.03 3.36 1.23
C PRO A 353 1.83 2.46 2.19
N ILE A 354 3.15 2.58 2.20
CA ILE A 354 4.05 1.87 3.12
C ILE A 354 3.78 2.30 4.56
N GLU A 355 3.68 3.62 4.82
CA GLU A 355 3.30 4.13 6.15
C GLU A 355 1.91 3.67 6.56
N ALA A 356 0.94 3.73 5.63
CA ALA A 356 -0.44 3.33 5.88
C ALA A 356 -0.58 1.83 6.18
N ALA A 357 0.20 0.98 5.53
CA ALA A 357 0.29 -0.44 5.85
C ALA A 357 0.89 -0.66 7.24
N TYR A 358 1.97 0.04 7.57
CA TYR A 358 2.65 -0.06 8.86
C TYR A 358 1.71 0.27 10.03
N PHE A 359 1.13 1.47 10.05
CA PHE A 359 0.25 1.84 11.14
C PHE A 359 -1.04 1.02 11.18
N GLY A 360 -1.52 0.50 10.03
CA GLY A 360 -2.65 -0.41 9.96
C GLY A 360 -2.45 -1.66 10.81
N VAL A 361 -1.26 -2.26 10.79
CA VAL A 361 -0.89 -3.41 11.62
C VAL A 361 -0.94 -3.06 13.11
N TYR A 362 -0.42 -1.88 13.48
CA TYR A 362 -0.43 -1.43 14.88
C TYR A 362 -1.83 -1.06 15.38
N ILE A 363 -2.68 -0.49 14.54
CA ILE A 363 -4.11 -0.24 14.87
C ILE A 363 -4.82 -1.57 15.17
N VAL A 364 -4.59 -2.61 14.36
CA VAL A 364 -5.14 -3.94 14.60
C VAL A 364 -4.64 -4.52 15.92
N LYS A 365 -3.34 -4.42 16.19
CA LYS A 365 -2.76 -4.84 17.47
C LYS A 365 -3.46 -4.16 18.64
N GLN A 366 -3.54 -2.83 18.64
CA GLN A 366 -4.20 -2.06 19.69
C GLN A 366 -5.67 -2.44 19.85
N ALA A 367 -6.37 -2.66 18.72
CA ALA A 367 -7.78 -3.03 18.73
C ALA A 367 -8.01 -4.42 19.32
N MET A 368 -7.18 -5.42 18.98
CA MET A 368 -7.25 -6.76 19.56
C MET A 368 -6.96 -6.75 21.05
N GLU A 369 -5.95 -5.99 21.50
CA GLU A 369 -5.61 -5.83 22.92
C GLU A 369 -6.74 -5.14 23.70
N LYS A 370 -7.32 -4.07 23.15
CA LYS A 370 -8.47 -3.35 23.73
C LYS A 370 -9.73 -4.22 23.81
N ALA A 371 -9.96 -5.04 22.78
CA ALA A 371 -11.09 -5.96 22.72
C ALA A 371 -10.87 -7.23 23.58
N GLY A 372 -9.62 -7.57 23.95
CA GLY A 372 -9.25 -8.83 24.58
C GLY A 372 -9.59 -10.05 23.69
N SER A 373 -9.63 -9.86 22.35
CA SER A 373 -10.20 -10.85 21.44
C SER A 373 -9.67 -10.67 20.01
N THR A 374 -9.74 -11.75 19.23
CA THR A 374 -9.56 -11.72 17.77
C THR A 374 -10.89 -11.80 17.00
N ASP A 375 -12.01 -11.78 17.70
CA ASP A 375 -13.35 -11.78 17.12
C ASP A 375 -13.54 -10.51 16.27
N VAL A 376 -14.01 -10.68 15.04
CA VAL A 376 -14.10 -9.61 14.03
C VAL A 376 -14.96 -8.44 14.50
N ASP A 377 -16.12 -8.70 15.10
CA ASP A 377 -17.05 -7.64 15.51
C ASP A 377 -16.51 -6.86 16.72
N LYS A 378 -15.83 -7.54 17.64
CA LYS A 378 -15.19 -6.92 18.80
C LYS A 378 -14.00 -6.07 18.36
N VAL A 379 -13.15 -6.61 17.47
CA VAL A 379 -12.01 -5.86 16.92
C VAL A 379 -12.48 -4.64 16.14
N ARG A 380 -13.48 -4.80 15.26
CA ARG A 380 -14.08 -3.67 14.51
C ARG A 380 -14.50 -2.54 15.42
N LYS A 381 -15.26 -2.84 16.48
CA LYS A 381 -15.69 -1.82 17.47
C LYS A 381 -14.52 -1.19 18.21
N ALA A 382 -13.47 -1.97 18.49
CA ALA A 382 -12.29 -1.47 19.19
C ALA A 382 -11.44 -0.53 18.33
N VAL A 383 -11.48 -0.66 17.00
CA VAL A 383 -10.80 0.24 16.05
C VAL A 383 -11.43 1.66 16.07
N TYR A 384 -12.73 1.77 16.33
CA TYR A 384 -13.43 3.05 16.27
C TYR A 384 -12.82 4.11 17.20
N GLY A 385 -12.44 5.25 16.63
CA GLY A 385 -11.81 6.36 17.32
C GLY A 385 -10.38 6.06 17.80
N SER A 386 -9.77 4.96 17.38
CA SER A 386 -8.38 4.66 17.71
C SER A 386 -7.46 5.74 17.17
N LYS A 387 -6.50 6.15 17.98
CA LYS A 387 -5.42 7.05 17.61
C LYS A 387 -4.09 6.30 17.61
N PHE A 388 -3.22 6.68 16.72
CA PHE A 388 -1.87 6.17 16.66
C PHE A 388 -0.89 7.27 16.27
N LEU A 389 0.27 7.30 16.92
CA LEU A 389 1.37 8.18 16.55
C LEU A 389 2.18 7.49 15.43
N ALA A 390 1.73 7.70 14.19
CA ALA A 390 2.33 7.15 12.99
C ALA A 390 3.65 7.88 12.63
N PRO A 391 4.45 7.34 11.70
CA PRO A 391 5.65 8.01 11.21
C PRO A 391 5.43 9.46 10.77
N GLY A 392 4.38 9.74 10.02
CA GLY A 392 4.01 11.09 9.56
C GLY A 392 3.38 12.00 10.61
N GLY A 393 3.04 11.47 11.77
CA GLY A 393 2.35 12.18 12.87
C GLY A 393 1.13 11.42 13.41
N GLU A 394 0.35 12.09 14.30
CA GLU A 394 -0.87 11.48 14.83
C GLU A 394 -1.88 11.22 13.70
N ILE A 395 -2.51 10.04 13.74
CA ILE A 395 -3.66 9.67 12.91
C ILE A 395 -4.81 9.20 13.80
N MET A 396 -6.03 9.20 13.26
CA MET A 396 -7.22 8.72 13.97
C MET A 396 -8.16 8.00 13.01
N MET A 397 -8.69 6.84 13.44
CA MET A 397 -9.71 6.10 12.69
C MET A 397 -11.09 6.71 12.89
N ASP A 398 -11.77 7.10 11.81
CA ASP A 398 -13.15 7.59 11.87
C ASP A 398 -14.10 6.43 12.20
N ALA A 399 -14.92 6.65 13.23
CA ALA A 399 -15.89 5.66 13.67
C ALA A 399 -17.11 5.56 12.74
N ALA A 400 -17.41 6.63 11.98
CA ALA A 400 -18.59 6.70 11.14
C ALA A 400 -18.39 6.07 9.75
N ASN A 401 -17.16 6.05 9.25
CA ASN A 401 -16.91 5.64 7.86
C ASN A 401 -15.71 4.70 7.65
N HIS A 402 -15.02 4.25 8.73
CA HIS A 402 -13.85 3.37 8.68
C HIS A 402 -12.61 3.93 7.95
N HIS A 403 -12.54 5.23 7.77
CA HIS A 403 -11.40 5.89 7.14
C HIS A 403 -10.50 6.55 8.18
N THR A 404 -9.32 6.95 7.77
CA THR A 404 -8.32 7.54 8.65
C THR A 404 -8.25 9.05 8.45
N TYR A 405 -8.35 9.83 9.55
CA TYR A 405 -7.98 11.24 9.55
C TYR A 405 -6.48 11.36 9.32
N ARG A 406 -6.09 12.08 8.27
CA ARG A 406 -4.69 12.25 7.85
C ARG A 406 -4.43 13.69 7.42
N PRO A 407 -3.18 14.20 7.45
CA PRO A 407 -2.84 15.48 6.80
C PRO A 407 -2.88 15.30 5.29
N VAL A 408 -2.96 16.41 4.55
CA VAL A 408 -2.77 16.44 3.09
C VAL A 408 -1.46 17.15 2.81
N LEU A 409 -0.60 16.54 2.01
CA LEU A 409 0.69 17.07 1.60
C LEU A 409 0.74 17.13 0.07
N ILE A 410 1.30 18.23 -0.45
CA ILE A 410 1.73 18.32 -1.84
C ILE A 410 3.26 18.33 -1.83
N GLY A 411 3.86 17.42 -2.57
CA GLY A 411 5.30 17.28 -2.69
C GLY A 411 5.78 17.55 -4.11
N GLU A 412 6.92 18.20 -4.20
CA GLU A 412 7.68 18.42 -5.42
C GLU A 412 8.77 17.37 -5.53
N ILE A 413 8.88 16.70 -6.67
CA ILE A 413 9.91 15.69 -6.94
C ILE A 413 11.27 16.35 -7.02
N LEU A 414 12.23 15.80 -6.24
CA LEU A 414 13.63 16.19 -6.25
C LEU A 414 14.48 15.22 -7.10
N ALA A 415 15.68 15.64 -7.46
CA ALA A 415 16.59 14.87 -8.30
C ALA A 415 17.02 13.52 -7.68
N ASP A 416 16.97 13.39 -6.36
CA ASP A 416 17.29 12.17 -5.62
C ASP A 416 16.09 11.22 -5.45
N GLY A 417 14.95 11.52 -6.08
CA GLY A 417 13.72 10.74 -5.97
C GLY A 417 12.96 10.91 -4.67
N GLN A 418 13.34 11.91 -3.87
CA GLN A 418 12.59 12.31 -2.67
C GLN A 418 11.62 13.44 -2.99
N PHE A 419 10.76 13.78 -2.03
CA PHE A 419 9.82 14.87 -2.16
C PHE A 419 10.14 16.00 -1.19
N LYS A 420 10.09 17.24 -1.71
CA LYS A 420 10.01 18.45 -0.90
C LYS A 420 8.55 18.82 -0.71
N THR A 421 8.06 18.81 0.52
CA THR A 421 6.70 19.28 0.81
C THR A 421 6.59 20.78 0.49
N VAL A 422 5.74 21.13 -0.46
CA VAL A 422 5.47 22.52 -0.90
C VAL A 422 4.14 23.05 -0.36
N SER A 423 3.21 22.16 0.04
CA SER A 423 1.98 22.53 0.72
C SER A 423 1.59 21.45 1.73
N ARG A 424 0.96 21.88 2.83
CA ARG A 424 0.46 21.00 3.89
C ARG A 424 -0.82 21.55 4.48
N SER A 425 -1.80 20.68 4.77
CA SER A 425 -2.99 21.05 5.52
C SER A 425 -2.64 21.52 6.94
N LYS A 426 -3.45 22.39 7.53
CA LYS A 426 -3.24 22.92 8.90
C LYS A 426 -3.35 21.85 9.99
N GLY A 427 -3.81 20.66 9.68
CA GLY A 427 -3.99 19.55 10.63
C GLY A 427 -4.54 18.34 9.92
N LEU A 428 -5.09 17.42 10.70
CA LEU A 428 -5.76 16.24 10.16
C LEU A 428 -7.03 16.65 9.41
N VAL A 429 -7.19 16.12 8.21
CA VAL A 429 -8.39 16.29 7.39
C VAL A 429 -9.34 15.13 7.68
N LYS A 430 -10.60 15.46 7.97
CA LYS A 430 -11.66 14.46 8.13
C LYS A 430 -11.86 13.72 6.80
N PRO A 431 -11.89 12.37 6.79
CA PRO A 431 -12.18 11.64 5.58
C PRO A 431 -13.64 11.77 5.18
N GLU A 432 -13.88 12.12 3.91
CA GLU A 432 -15.20 12.21 3.30
C GLU A 432 -15.21 11.34 2.03
N PRO A 433 -15.53 10.04 2.17
CA PRO A 433 -15.43 9.10 1.05
C PRO A 433 -16.47 9.38 -0.06
N TRP A 434 -17.60 10.01 0.25
CA TRP A 434 -18.57 10.44 -0.74
C TRP A 434 -18.33 11.88 -1.13
N SER A 435 -18.07 12.11 -2.42
CA SER A 435 -17.74 13.43 -2.94
C SER A 435 -18.95 14.35 -3.01
N GLU A 436 -18.84 15.56 -2.47
CA GLU A 436 -19.86 16.62 -2.61
C GLU A 436 -20.16 16.99 -4.05
N TYR A 437 -19.20 16.79 -4.98
CA TYR A 437 -19.36 17.14 -6.40
C TYR A 437 -20.17 16.11 -7.20
N THR A 438 -20.25 14.87 -6.76
CA THR A 438 -20.89 13.78 -7.51
C THR A 438 -21.96 13.06 -6.70
N ASN A 439 -21.87 13.02 -5.39
CA ASN A 439 -22.78 12.32 -4.49
C ASN A 439 -22.99 13.07 -3.16
N PRO A 440 -23.49 14.33 -3.19
CA PRO A 440 -23.58 15.20 -2.01
C PRO A 440 -24.50 14.65 -0.91
N ASP A 441 -25.50 13.83 -1.26
CA ASP A 441 -26.49 13.30 -0.34
C ASP A 441 -26.14 11.91 0.21
N LYS A 442 -24.96 11.36 -0.15
CA LYS A 442 -24.54 10.05 0.31
C LYS A 442 -23.57 10.12 1.48
N GLY A 443 -23.62 9.11 2.33
CA GLY A 443 -22.72 8.94 3.47
C GLY A 443 -22.49 7.48 3.81
N CYS A 444 -21.54 7.25 4.73
CA CYS A 444 -21.17 5.91 5.23
C CYS A 444 -21.45 5.78 6.73
N ASP A 445 -22.18 6.67 7.34
CA ASP A 445 -22.50 6.59 8.76
C ASP A 445 -23.45 5.43 9.03
N TRP A 446 -22.91 4.33 9.57
CA TRP A 446 -23.68 3.18 10.05
C TRP A 446 -23.76 3.06 11.57
N ILE A 447 -23.22 4.00 12.32
CA ILE A 447 -23.36 4.04 13.79
C ILE A 447 -24.79 4.40 14.15
N GLY A 448 -25.38 5.36 13.42
CA GLY A 448 -26.80 5.73 13.52
C GLY A 448 -27.76 4.83 12.74
N HIS A 449 -27.26 4.03 11.80
CA HIS A 449 -28.07 3.19 10.91
C HIS A 449 -27.75 1.71 11.13
N GLN A 450 -28.30 1.14 12.20
CA GLN A 450 -28.13 -0.30 12.46
C GLN A 450 -28.66 -1.12 11.27
N GLY A 451 -27.76 -1.52 10.37
CA GLY A 451 -28.00 -2.59 9.41
C GLY A 451 -28.40 -2.21 7.99
N THR A 452 -28.49 -0.95 7.61
CA THR A 452 -28.75 -0.59 6.21
C THR A 452 -27.50 -0.09 5.50
N TYR A 453 -26.82 -0.99 4.81
CA TYR A 453 -25.94 -0.61 3.71
C TYR A 453 -26.79 -0.01 2.61
N GLN A 454 -26.55 1.24 2.25
CA GLN A 454 -26.90 1.66 0.90
C GLN A 454 -25.84 1.09 -0.04
N LYS A 455 -26.24 0.07 -0.79
CA LYS A 455 -25.44 -0.53 -1.87
C LYS A 455 -25.17 0.46 -2.97
#